data_afa97db5229144c0ff883cd5206bec59
#
_entry.id   afa97db5229144c0ff883cd5206bec59
#
_cell.length_a   1.000
_cell.length_b   1.000
_cell.length_c   1.000
_cell.angle_alpha   90.00
_cell.angle_beta   90.00
_cell.angle_gamma   90.00
#
_symmetry.space_group_name_H-M   'P 1'
#
loop_
_entity.id
_entity.type
_entity.pdbx_description
1 polymer ?
#
loop_
_entity_poly.entity_id
_entity_poly.type
_entity_poly.pdbx_seq_one_letter_code
_entity_poly.pdbx_strand_id
1 'polypeptide(L)'
;MERATRADVARAAGVAPSTVSLVLNGRGRDVKIAPATIDRVKAAARELNYIPNAAARSLRRGKSHLIALLMAELPDDPFVPVVHTVLTTAMIDIQQHGYLLLPLFQSGDGASDAEVIRGVLGDTQLAGIIRETTSAEAFTSRLLANLGIPVVAMSMIEADPTGSESSLIRIDEGAGVQDILNSCALTDPDSGIGSGRAVFLAGPNTNHARQNPIAHAFGTNFTLYSLPDWEATSAYQASLRLLTEDPTISLIALADDSQA
;
A
#
# COMPACT_ATOMS: atom_id res chain seq x y z
N MET A 1 16.36 -17.22 -28.46
CA MET A 1 17.34 -16.12 -28.67
C MET A 1 18.15 -15.97 -27.41
N GLU A 2 19.44 -16.12 -27.50
CA GLU A 2 20.35 -15.94 -26.35
C GLU A 2 20.45 -14.44 -26.01
N ARG A 3 20.39 -14.11 -24.75
CA ARG A 3 20.37 -12.71 -24.28
C ARG A 3 21.79 -12.15 -24.36
N ALA A 4 21.97 -11.01 -25.05
CA ALA A 4 23.29 -10.37 -25.15
C ALA A 4 23.92 -10.17 -23.77
N THR A 5 25.20 -10.44 -23.66
CA THR A 5 25.98 -10.34 -22.42
C THR A 5 26.84 -9.06 -22.42
N ARG A 6 27.33 -8.71 -21.24
CA ARG A 6 28.30 -7.61 -21.10
C ARG A 6 29.57 -7.86 -21.94
N ALA A 7 29.98 -9.10 -22.12
CA ALA A 7 31.12 -9.46 -22.91
C ALA A 7 30.88 -9.17 -24.41
N ASP A 8 29.68 -9.39 -24.92
CA ASP A 8 29.31 -9.09 -26.30
C ASP A 8 29.35 -7.60 -26.58
N VAL A 9 28.80 -6.77 -25.65
CA VAL A 9 28.93 -5.31 -25.75
C VAL A 9 30.38 -4.85 -25.72
N ALA A 10 31.20 -5.45 -24.86
CA ALA A 10 32.63 -5.15 -24.79
C ALA A 10 33.35 -5.46 -26.08
N ARG A 11 33.06 -6.60 -26.70
CA ARG A 11 33.60 -7.02 -28.00
C ARG A 11 33.17 -6.08 -29.12
N ALA A 12 31.87 -5.73 -29.19
CA ALA A 12 31.33 -4.82 -30.20
C ALA A 12 31.89 -3.40 -30.08
N ALA A 13 32.08 -2.91 -28.85
CA ALA A 13 32.63 -1.56 -28.58
C ALA A 13 34.17 -1.52 -28.59
N GLY A 14 34.89 -2.65 -28.70
CA GLY A 14 36.35 -2.72 -28.65
C GLY A 14 36.93 -2.23 -27.29
N VAL A 15 36.33 -2.64 -26.19
CA VAL A 15 36.77 -2.24 -24.84
C VAL A 15 36.72 -3.42 -23.85
N ALA A 16 37.32 -3.24 -22.67
CA ALA A 16 37.20 -4.26 -21.62
C ALA A 16 35.79 -4.31 -21.02
N PRO A 17 35.29 -5.48 -20.53
CA PRO A 17 34.00 -5.59 -19.87
C PRO A 17 33.83 -4.68 -18.63
N SER A 18 34.95 -4.35 -17.96
CA SER A 18 34.97 -3.37 -16.87
C SER A 18 34.61 -1.97 -17.33
N THR A 19 35.13 -1.55 -18.52
CA THR A 19 34.82 -0.27 -19.15
C THR A 19 33.34 -0.16 -19.50
N VAL A 20 32.75 -1.22 -20.08
CA VAL A 20 31.30 -1.29 -20.33
C VAL A 20 30.52 -1.06 -19.04
N SER A 21 30.92 -1.74 -17.96
CA SER A 21 30.27 -1.58 -16.66
C SER A 21 30.35 -0.15 -16.12
N LEU A 22 31.50 0.52 -16.23
CA LEU A 22 31.69 1.90 -15.78
C LEU A 22 30.83 2.87 -16.59
N VAL A 23 30.81 2.72 -17.91
CA VAL A 23 30.04 3.57 -18.81
C VAL A 23 28.53 3.43 -18.58
N LEU A 24 28.02 2.18 -18.57
CA LEU A 24 26.57 1.92 -18.44
C LEU A 24 26.04 2.20 -17.02
N ASN A 25 26.93 2.29 -16.01
CA ASN A 25 26.58 2.74 -14.68
C ASN A 25 26.75 4.27 -14.47
N GLY A 26 27.00 5.05 -15.52
CA GLY A 26 27.12 6.49 -15.44
C GLY A 26 28.48 7.01 -14.92
N ARG A 27 29.40 6.13 -14.53
CA ARG A 27 30.70 6.46 -13.95
C ARG A 27 31.82 6.69 -14.96
N GLY A 28 31.51 6.64 -16.23
CA GLY A 28 32.52 6.79 -17.29
C GLY A 28 33.26 8.11 -17.23
N ARG A 29 32.57 9.21 -16.92
CA ARG A 29 33.18 10.54 -16.78
C ARG A 29 34.05 10.66 -15.52
N ASP A 30 33.60 10.07 -14.40
CA ASP A 30 34.31 10.13 -13.10
C ASP A 30 35.71 9.48 -13.22
N VAL A 31 35.82 8.42 -14.01
CA VAL A 31 37.08 7.71 -14.25
C VAL A 31 37.77 8.14 -15.55
N LYS A 32 37.41 9.31 -16.11
CA LYS A 32 38.04 9.95 -17.27
C LYS A 32 38.07 9.09 -18.54
N ILE A 33 37.02 8.27 -18.80
CA ILE A 33 36.86 7.58 -20.07
C ILE A 33 36.54 8.62 -21.16
N ALA A 34 37.24 8.53 -22.28
CA ALA A 34 37.04 9.46 -23.39
C ALA A 34 35.57 9.47 -23.89
N PRO A 35 34.97 10.65 -24.16
CA PRO A 35 33.58 10.76 -24.62
C PRO A 35 33.24 9.84 -25.78
N ALA A 36 34.11 9.77 -26.81
CA ALA A 36 33.93 8.89 -27.94
C ALA A 36 33.85 7.39 -27.56
N THR A 37 34.54 6.98 -26.50
CA THR A 37 34.47 5.61 -26.00
C THR A 37 33.16 5.38 -25.26
N ILE A 38 32.66 6.37 -24.50
CA ILE A 38 31.37 6.32 -23.84
C ILE A 38 30.26 6.15 -24.89
N ASP A 39 30.30 6.92 -25.97
CA ASP A 39 29.30 6.88 -27.02
C ASP A 39 29.31 5.54 -27.79
N ARG A 40 30.50 5.02 -28.09
CA ARG A 40 30.64 3.66 -28.72
C ARG A 40 30.02 2.57 -27.84
N VAL A 41 30.29 2.57 -26.55
CA VAL A 41 29.75 1.58 -25.61
C VAL A 41 28.22 1.68 -25.55
N LYS A 42 27.68 2.90 -25.47
CA LYS A 42 26.22 3.12 -25.45
C LYS A 42 25.55 2.71 -26.76
N ALA A 43 26.20 2.93 -27.92
CA ALA A 43 25.72 2.51 -29.23
C ALA A 43 25.69 0.97 -29.31
N ALA A 44 26.80 0.30 -29.01
CA ALA A 44 26.88 -1.15 -29.00
C ALA A 44 25.85 -1.81 -28.07
N ALA A 45 25.63 -1.24 -26.89
CA ALA A 45 24.62 -1.75 -25.97
C ALA A 45 23.20 -1.64 -26.55
N ARG A 46 22.88 -0.54 -27.25
CA ARG A 46 21.57 -0.35 -27.90
C ARG A 46 21.40 -1.31 -29.08
N GLU A 47 22.38 -1.44 -29.94
CA GLU A 47 22.35 -2.35 -31.12
C GLU A 47 22.15 -3.80 -30.70
N LEU A 48 22.80 -4.23 -29.61
CA LEU A 48 22.65 -5.57 -29.06
C LEU A 48 21.46 -5.77 -28.16
N ASN A 49 20.61 -4.75 -27.98
CA ASN A 49 19.51 -4.75 -26.98
C ASN A 49 19.99 -5.22 -25.60
N TYR A 50 21.22 -4.86 -25.24
CA TYR A 50 21.79 -5.24 -23.95
C TYR A 50 21.18 -4.44 -22.81
N ILE A 51 20.52 -5.12 -21.92
CA ILE A 51 20.00 -4.54 -20.68
C ILE A 51 20.93 -4.97 -19.52
N PRO A 52 21.58 -4.01 -18.83
CA PRO A 52 22.39 -4.34 -17.66
C PRO A 52 21.58 -5.12 -16.61
N ASN A 53 22.12 -6.24 -16.13
CA ASN A 53 21.45 -7.06 -15.13
C ASN A 53 21.33 -6.27 -13.81
N ALA A 54 20.09 -5.93 -13.43
CA ALA A 54 19.77 -5.16 -12.23
C ALA A 54 20.13 -5.95 -10.95
N ALA A 55 19.91 -7.26 -10.92
CA ALA A 55 20.27 -8.13 -9.81
C ALA A 55 21.77 -8.14 -9.54
N ALA A 56 22.60 -8.28 -10.59
CA ALA A 56 24.07 -8.21 -10.48
C ALA A 56 24.56 -6.82 -10.08
N ARG A 57 23.79 -5.78 -10.35
CA ARG A 57 24.08 -4.39 -9.93
C ARG A 57 23.73 -4.18 -8.46
N SER A 58 22.56 -4.64 -8.02
CA SER A 58 22.13 -4.60 -6.62
C SER A 58 23.08 -5.37 -5.71
N LEU A 59 23.50 -6.57 -6.13
CA LEU A 59 24.43 -7.39 -5.36
C LEU A 59 25.79 -6.70 -5.13
N ARG A 60 26.30 -5.97 -6.16
CA ARG A 60 27.57 -5.23 -6.03
C ARG A 60 27.45 -3.93 -5.24
N ARG A 61 26.29 -3.29 -5.23
CA ARG A 61 26.04 -2.04 -4.53
C ARG A 61 25.50 -2.24 -3.12
N GLY A 62 25.07 -3.46 -2.78
CA GLY A 62 24.37 -3.74 -1.53
C GLY A 62 23.07 -2.96 -1.38
N LYS A 63 22.51 -2.44 -2.51
CA LYS A 63 21.29 -1.63 -2.52
C LYS A 63 20.33 -2.15 -3.56
N SER A 64 19.13 -2.46 -3.12
CA SER A 64 18.00 -2.76 -4.00
C SER A 64 17.30 -1.48 -4.46
N HIS A 65 16.53 -1.59 -5.54
CA HIS A 65 15.59 -0.55 -6.01
C HIS A 65 14.16 -1.07 -5.98
N LEU A 66 13.90 -2.19 -5.29
CA LEU A 66 12.58 -2.79 -5.19
C LEU A 66 12.01 -2.54 -3.80
N ILE A 67 10.83 -1.94 -3.74
CA ILE A 67 10.05 -1.73 -2.52
C ILE A 67 8.84 -2.65 -2.61
N ALA A 68 8.60 -3.46 -1.58
CA ALA A 68 7.37 -4.23 -1.47
C ALA A 68 6.27 -3.36 -0.84
N LEU A 69 5.06 -3.46 -1.37
CA LEU A 69 3.85 -2.92 -0.79
C LEU A 69 2.96 -4.09 -0.36
N LEU A 70 2.86 -4.30 0.93
CA LEU A 70 1.99 -5.32 1.52
C LEU A 70 0.63 -4.69 1.80
N MET A 71 -0.37 -5.14 1.07
CA MET A 71 -1.75 -4.69 1.21
C MET A 71 -2.59 -5.76 1.91
N ALA A 72 -3.63 -5.35 2.57
CA ALA A 72 -4.68 -6.26 3.04
C ALA A 72 -5.28 -7.03 1.86
N GLU A 73 -6.05 -8.07 2.16
CA GLU A 73 -6.77 -8.84 1.17
C GLU A 73 -7.54 -7.91 0.21
N LEU A 74 -7.40 -8.16 -1.09
CA LEU A 74 -8.19 -7.43 -2.07
C LEU A 74 -9.67 -7.70 -1.80
N PRO A 75 -10.52 -6.68 -1.77
CA PRO A 75 -11.96 -6.90 -1.81
C PRO A 75 -12.32 -7.68 -3.07
N ASP A 76 -13.45 -8.39 -3.05
CA ASP A 76 -13.94 -9.19 -4.18
C ASP A 76 -14.09 -8.36 -5.47
N ASP A 77 -14.32 -7.05 -5.34
CA ASP A 77 -14.18 -6.09 -6.44
C ASP A 77 -12.78 -5.44 -6.44
N PRO A 78 -11.87 -5.86 -7.35
CA PRO A 78 -10.53 -5.28 -7.45
C PRO A 78 -10.52 -3.83 -7.96
N PHE A 79 -11.65 -3.31 -8.39
CA PHE A 79 -11.79 -1.95 -8.93
C PHE A 79 -12.25 -0.91 -7.89
N VAL A 80 -12.19 -1.24 -6.61
CA VAL A 80 -12.44 -0.24 -5.55
C VAL A 80 -11.57 0.99 -5.79
N PRO A 81 -12.15 2.17 -6.01
CA PRO A 81 -11.43 3.37 -6.46
C PRO A 81 -10.26 3.76 -5.56
N VAL A 82 -10.39 3.58 -4.25
CA VAL A 82 -9.33 3.92 -3.30
C VAL A 82 -8.11 3.03 -3.48
N VAL A 83 -8.28 1.72 -3.63
CA VAL A 83 -7.19 0.76 -3.84
C VAL A 83 -6.45 1.06 -5.15
N HIS A 84 -7.22 1.28 -6.24
CA HIS A 84 -6.65 1.66 -7.53
C HIS A 84 -5.87 2.97 -7.44
N THR A 85 -6.41 3.98 -6.78
CA THR A 85 -5.76 5.28 -6.62
C THR A 85 -4.47 5.18 -5.80
N VAL A 86 -4.49 4.47 -4.67
CA VAL A 86 -3.31 4.26 -3.83
C VAL A 86 -2.22 3.52 -4.61
N LEU A 87 -2.55 2.42 -5.27
CA LEU A 87 -1.58 1.63 -6.04
C LEU A 87 -0.96 2.44 -7.17
N THR A 88 -1.79 3.08 -8.01
CA THR A 88 -1.29 3.81 -9.18
C THR A 88 -0.47 5.03 -8.78
N THR A 89 -0.91 5.78 -7.79
CA THR A 89 -0.16 6.95 -7.29
C THR A 89 1.16 6.54 -6.67
N ALA A 90 1.15 5.51 -5.82
CA ALA A 90 2.38 4.99 -5.21
C ALA A 90 3.36 4.45 -6.26
N MET A 91 2.87 3.74 -7.27
CA MET A 91 3.74 3.24 -8.36
C MET A 91 4.39 4.39 -9.12
N ILE A 92 3.64 5.43 -9.50
CA ILE A 92 4.15 6.59 -10.22
C ILE A 92 5.19 7.33 -9.39
N ASP A 93 4.88 7.62 -8.14
CA ASP A 93 5.77 8.40 -7.27
C ASP A 93 7.07 7.64 -6.95
N ILE A 94 6.97 6.36 -6.63
CA ILE A 94 8.13 5.50 -6.37
C ILE A 94 9.02 5.37 -7.61
N GLN A 95 8.45 5.30 -8.81
CA GLN A 95 9.21 5.27 -10.06
C GLN A 95 9.96 6.58 -10.33
N GLN A 96 9.36 7.73 -10.02
CA GLN A 96 10.03 9.03 -10.14
C GLN A 96 11.28 9.12 -9.25
N HIS A 97 11.27 8.42 -8.11
CA HIS A 97 12.43 8.31 -7.21
C HIS A 97 13.41 7.19 -7.58
N GLY A 98 13.21 6.52 -8.72
CA GLY A 98 14.12 5.49 -9.23
C GLY A 98 13.96 4.12 -8.59
N TYR A 99 12.86 3.86 -7.91
CA TYR A 99 12.49 2.57 -7.35
C TYR A 99 11.40 1.90 -8.17
N LEU A 100 11.15 0.63 -7.90
CA LEU A 100 10.03 -0.15 -8.42
C LEU A 100 9.18 -0.63 -7.25
N LEU A 101 7.87 -0.59 -7.40
CA LEU A 101 6.93 -1.11 -6.43
C LEU A 101 6.52 -2.52 -6.80
N LEU A 102 6.57 -3.42 -5.82
CA LEU A 102 6.05 -4.79 -5.90
C LEU A 102 4.85 -4.90 -4.97
N PRO A 103 3.61 -4.84 -5.48
CA PRO A 103 2.44 -5.07 -4.66
C PRO A 103 2.35 -6.56 -4.30
N LEU A 104 2.09 -6.84 -3.04
CA LEU A 104 1.85 -8.16 -2.48
C LEU A 104 0.56 -8.07 -1.65
N PHE A 105 -0.31 -9.04 -1.82
CA PHE A 105 -1.57 -9.09 -1.09
C PHE A 105 -1.47 -10.11 0.03
N GLN A 106 -1.94 -9.74 1.20
CA GLN A 106 -2.01 -10.61 2.36
C GLN A 106 -3.26 -11.48 2.25
N SER A 107 -3.14 -12.73 2.63
CA SER A 107 -4.27 -13.67 2.67
C SER A 107 -5.04 -13.62 4.00
N GLY A 108 -4.58 -12.78 4.94
CA GLY A 108 -5.12 -12.75 6.30
C GLY A 108 -4.65 -13.91 7.18
N ASP A 109 -3.94 -14.89 6.62
CA ASP A 109 -3.21 -15.93 7.34
C ASP A 109 -1.74 -15.55 7.45
N GLY A 110 -1.33 -15.09 8.63
CA GLY A 110 0.04 -14.61 8.86
C GLY A 110 1.15 -15.63 8.55
N ALA A 111 0.86 -16.93 8.51
CA ALA A 111 1.82 -17.96 8.13
C ALA A 111 2.06 -17.95 6.61
N SER A 112 0.98 -17.92 5.82
CA SER A 112 1.04 -17.83 4.35
C SER A 112 1.67 -16.52 3.91
N ASP A 113 1.35 -15.40 4.55
CA ASP A 113 1.93 -14.10 4.26
C ASP A 113 3.45 -14.10 4.48
N ALA A 114 3.91 -14.73 5.55
CA ALA A 114 5.33 -14.88 5.82
C ALA A 114 6.05 -15.75 4.77
N GLU A 115 5.38 -16.76 4.21
CA GLU A 115 5.93 -17.58 3.12
C GLU A 115 6.07 -16.80 1.83
N VAL A 116 5.07 -15.98 1.47
CA VAL A 116 5.13 -15.07 0.31
C VAL A 116 6.32 -14.12 0.45
N ILE A 117 6.48 -13.50 1.61
CA ILE A 117 7.61 -12.59 1.86
C ILE A 117 8.95 -13.34 1.78
N ARG A 118 9.06 -14.53 2.37
CA ARG A 118 10.29 -15.34 2.30
C ARG A 118 10.61 -15.73 0.85
N GLY A 119 9.60 -16.10 0.05
CA GLY A 119 9.77 -16.40 -1.36
C GLY A 119 10.36 -15.22 -2.12
N VAL A 120 9.76 -14.04 -1.96
CA VAL A 120 10.27 -12.81 -2.59
C VAL A 120 11.71 -12.50 -2.16
N LEU A 121 12.03 -12.64 -0.87
CA LEU A 121 13.37 -12.38 -0.34
C LEU A 121 14.39 -13.45 -0.76
N GLY A 122 13.95 -14.68 -1.05
CA GLY A 122 14.78 -15.73 -1.62
C GLY A 122 15.25 -15.40 -3.03
N ASP A 123 14.42 -14.73 -3.80
CA ASP A 123 14.66 -14.39 -5.20
C ASP A 123 15.28 -13.00 -5.40
N THR A 124 15.06 -12.07 -4.48
CA THR A 124 15.50 -10.68 -4.64
C THR A 124 15.76 -9.99 -3.30
N GLN A 125 16.44 -8.83 -3.37
CA GLN A 125 16.61 -7.94 -2.24
C GLN A 125 15.58 -6.81 -2.30
N LEU A 126 15.02 -6.45 -1.16
CA LEU A 126 14.14 -5.29 -1.02
C LEU A 126 14.91 -4.09 -0.47
N ALA A 127 14.59 -2.91 -0.97
CA ALA A 127 15.09 -1.63 -0.44
C ALA A 127 14.31 -1.19 0.80
N GLY A 128 13.04 -1.59 0.88
CA GLY A 128 12.12 -1.29 1.96
C GLY A 128 10.81 -2.02 1.77
N ILE A 129 9.96 -1.91 2.76
CA ILE A 129 8.61 -2.47 2.77
C ILE A 129 7.66 -1.38 3.24
N ILE A 130 6.59 -1.16 2.50
CA ILE A 130 5.43 -0.40 2.92
C ILE A 130 4.36 -1.44 3.23
N ARG A 131 3.72 -1.36 4.38
CA ARG A 131 2.67 -2.30 4.73
C ARG A 131 1.45 -1.59 5.29
N GLU A 132 0.29 -2.09 4.94
CA GLU A 132 -0.94 -1.75 5.62
C GLU A 132 -1.04 -2.56 6.91
N THR A 133 -1.46 -1.92 8.02
CA THR A 133 -1.63 -2.61 9.30
C THR A 133 -3.06 -3.11 9.43
N THR A 134 -3.21 -4.42 9.59
CA THR A 134 -4.46 -5.09 9.92
C THR A 134 -4.33 -5.83 11.25
N SER A 135 -5.43 -6.25 11.85
CA SER A 135 -5.44 -6.91 13.16
C SER A 135 -4.74 -8.29 13.25
N ALA A 136 -4.44 -8.92 12.09
CA ALA A 136 -3.85 -10.28 12.02
C ALA A 136 -2.30 -10.32 12.09
N GLU A 137 -1.63 -9.24 12.40
CA GLU A 137 -0.25 -8.94 11.95
C GLU A 137 0.90 -9.30 12.88
N ALA A 138 0.66 -9.81 14.07
CA ALA A 138 1.76 -10.02 15.04
C ALA A 138 2.87 -10.94 14.52
N PHE A 139 2.58 -11.86 13.60
CA PHE A 139 3.58 -12.79 13.06
C PHE A 139 4.40 -12.14 11.94
N THR A 140 3.74 -11.46 11.02
CA THR A 140 4.39 -10.75 9.91
C THR A 140 5.29 -9.64 10.42
N SER A 141 4.84 -8.88 11.41
CA SER A 141 5.64 -7.84 12.08
C SER A 141 6.93 -8.36 12.69
N ARG A 142 6.89 -9.52 13.38
CA ARG A 142 8.09 -10.14 13.93
C ARG A 142 9.07 -10.60 12.84
N LEU A 143 8.56 -11.16 11.75
CA LEU A 143 9.40 -11.54 10.61
C LEU A 143 10.10 -10.30 10.03
N LEU A 144 9.35 -9.24 9.75
CA LEU A 144 9.90 -8.02 9.15
C LEU A 144 10.93 -7.34 10.05
N ALA A 145 10.67 -7.27 11.36
CA ALA A 145 11.61 -6.70 12.32
C ALA A 145 12.97 -7.44 12.33
N ASN A 146 12.97 -8.76 12.12
CA ASN A 146 14.19 -9.57 12.10
C ASN A 146 14.99 -9.46 10.80
N LEU A 147 14.42 -8.92 9.72
CA LEU A 147 15.07 -8.87 8.42
C LEU A 147 16.05 -7.69 8.25
N GLY A 148 16.02 -6.71 9.16
CA GLY A 148 16.81 -5.48 9.03
C GLY A 148 16.47 -4.63 7.80
N ILE A 149 15.28 -4.82 7.21
CA ILE A 149 14.77 -4.06 6.07
C ILE A 149 13.94 -2.90 6.63
N PRO A 150 14.11 -1.66 6.13
CA PRO A 150 13.25 -0.55 6.54
C PRO A 150 11.78 -0.84 6.27
N VAL A 151 10.93 -0.64 7.26
CA VAL A 151 9.48 -0.83 7.16
C VAL A 151 8.79 0.48 7.48
N VAL A 152 7.81 0.85 6.65
CA VAL A 152 6.86 1.93 6.91
C VAL A 152 5.49 1.29 7.01
N ALA A 153 4.81 1.47 8.14
CA ALA A 153 3.44 1.04 8.31
C ALA A 153 2.47 2.16 7.92
N MET A 154 1.38 1.80 7.25
CA MET A 154 0.20 2.64 7.07
C MET A 154 -0.90 2.06 7.97
N SER A 155 -1.43 2.86 8.88
CA SER A 155 -2.48 2.43 9.79
C SER A 155 -3.73 3.27 9.62
N MET A 156 -4.85 2.60 9.44
CA MET A 156 -6.20 3.15 9.56
C MET A 156 -6.77 2.92 10.96
N ILE A 157 -6.00 2.32 11.87
CA ILE A 157 -6.40 2.00 13.22
C ILE A 157 -5.83 3.04 14.18
N GLU A 158 -6.60 3.39 15.20
CA GLU A 158 -6.29 4.45 16.17
C GLU A 158 -5.03 4.16 17.01
N ALA A 159 -4.69 2.90 17.21
CA ALA A 159 -3.51 2.47 17.96
C ALA A 159 -2.64 1.52 17.12
N ASP A 160 -1.32 1.75 17.11
CA ASP A 160 -0.37 0.74 16.65
C ASP A 160 -0.28 -0.37 17.72
N PRO A 161 -0.83 -1.57 17.47
CA PRO A 161 -0.79 -2.64 18.46
C PRO A 161 0.60 -3.20 18.67
N THR A 162 1.57 -2.86 17.82
CA THR A 162 2.89 -3.51 17.84
C THR A 162 4.00 -2.65 18.42
N GLY A 163 3.86 -1.32 18.48
CA GLY A 163 4.83 -0.40 19.10
C GLY A 163 6.28 -0.50 18.63
N SER A 164 6.56 -1.36 17.64
CA SER A 164 7.92 -1.72 17.21
C SER A 164 8.33 -1.11 15.87
N GLU A 165 7.47 -0.35 15.22
CA GLU A 165 7.76 0.17 13.89
C GLU A 165 8.44 1.53 13.94
N SER A 166 9.54 1.65 13.22
CA SER A 166 10.36 2.85 13.17
C SER A 166 9.71 4.02 12.42
N SER A 167 8.67 3.74 11.61
CA SER A 167 7.97 4.74 10.82
C SER A 167 6.51 4.33 10.61
N LEU A 168 5.59 5.18 11.08
CA LEU A 168 4.15 4.98 10.97
C LEU A 168 3.51 6.17 10.25
N ILE A 169 2.72 5.88 9.22
CA ILE A 169 1.79 6.83 8.61
C ILE A 169 0.40 6.49 9.11
N ARG A 170 -0.25 7.44 9.77
CA ARG A 170 -1.61 7.27 10.27
C ARG A 170 -2.58 8.03 9.39
N ILE A 171 -3.68 7.38 9.03
CA ILE A 171 -4.86 7.99 8.44
C ILE A 171 -5.89 8.11 9.54
N ASP A 172 -6.19 9.34 9.96
CA ASP A 172 -7.18 9.62 11.01
C ASP A 172 -8.58 9.71 10.41
N GLU A 173 -9.18 8.55 10.19
CA GLU A 173 -10.54 8.47 9.66
C GLU A 173 -11.58 8.99 10.66
N GLY A 174 -11.30 8.88 11.95
CA GLY A 174 -12.18 9.39 13.01
C GLY A 174 -12.31 10.90 12.98
N ALA A 175 -11.20 11.62 12.78
CA ALA A 175 -11.23 13.08 12.63
C ALA A 175 -12.08 13.51 11.43
N GLY A 176 -11.98 12.83 10.29
CA GLY A 176 -12.81 13.12 9.12
C GLY A 176 -14.30 12.92 9.39
N VAL A 177 -14.68 11.85 10.07
CA VAL A 177 -16.08 11.63 10.47
C VAL A 177 -16.55 12.70 11.46
N GLN A 178 -15.71 13.10 12.43
CA GLN A 178 -16.05 14.16 13.39
C GLN A 178 -16.29 15.50 12.66
N ASP A 179 -15.49 15.83 11.65
CA ASP A 179 -15.68 17.03 10.84
C ASP A 179 -17.02 17.02 10.08
N ILE A 180 -17.42 15.86 9.57
CA ILE A 180 -18.74 15.67 8.93
C ILE A 180 -19.86 15.88 9.95
N LEU A 181 -19.77 15.24 11.11
CA LEU A 181 -20.78 15.40 12.18
C LEU A 181 -20.92 16.87 12.60
N ASN A 182 -19.81 17.58 12.75
CA ASN A 182 -19.79 18.99 13.07
C ASN A 182 -20.42 19.85 11.96
N SER A 183 -20.08 19.55 10.72
CA SER A 183 -20.57 20.29 9.53
C SER A 183 -22.08 20.11 9.32
N CYS A 184 -22.60 18.93 9.64
CA CYS A 184 -24.05 18.65 9.57
C CYS A 184 -24.82 19.10 10.81
N ALA A 185 -24.19 19.78 11.78
CA ALA A 185 -24.76 20.15 13.06
C ALA A 185 -25.38 18.97 13.84
N LEU A 186 -24.91 17.74 13.57
CA LEU A 186 -25.39 16.51 14.20
C LEU A 186 -24.99 16.42 15.68
N THR A 187 -24.05 17.27 16.11
CA THR A 187 -23.57 17.38 17.49
C THR A 187 -24.18 18.57 18.24
N ASP A 188 -24.99 19.40 17.58
CA ASP A 188 -25.65 20.54 18.19
C ASP A 188 -26.96 20.09 18.87
N PRO A 189 -27.06 20.19 20.21
CA PRO A 189 -28.26 19.82 20.95
C PRO A 189 -29.54 20.58 20.52
N ASP A 190 -29.37 21.80 19.98
CA ASP A 190 -30.48 22.66 19.57
C ASP A 190 -30.93 22.40 18.13
N SER A 191 -30.15 21.65 17.34
CA SER A 191 -30.47 21.35 15.93
C SER A 191 -31.64 20.39 15.77
N GLY A 192 -31.97 19.61 16.80
CA GLY A 192 -32.96 18.52 16.75
C GLY A 192 -32.54 17.32 15.91
N ILE A 193 -31.46 17.42 15.15
CA ILE A 193 -30.98 16.35 14.26
C ILE A 193 -30.32 15.24 15.05
N GLY A 194 -29.58 15.57 16.12
CA GLY A 194 -28.92 14.60 17.01
C GLY A 194 -29.82 13.91 18.05
N SER A 195 -31.13 14.23 18.07
CA SER A 195 -32.07 13.66 19.05
C SER A 195 -32.60 12.27 18.68
N GLY A 196 -32.41 11.81 17.45
CA GLY A 196 -32.82 10.51 16.96
C GLY A 196 -31.78 9.40 17.23
N ARG A 197 -32.03 8.24 16.63
CA ARG A 197 -31.08 7.11 16.67
C ARG A 197 -30.11 7.17 15.49
N ALA A 198 -28.86 6.82 15.74
CA ALA A 198 -27.85 6.59 14.72
C ALA A 198 -27.58 5.09 14.57
N VAL A 199 -27.52 4.62 13.33
CA VAL A 199 -27.11 3.27 12.99
C VAL A 199 -25.88 3.34 12.10
N PHE A 200 -24.85 2.58 12.47
CA PHE A 200 -23.66 2.39 11.64
C PHE A 200 -23.70 1.00 11.03
N LEU A 201 -23.72 0.94 9.71
CA LEU A 201 -23.68 -0.33 8.97
C LEU A 201 -22.23 -0.70 8.70
N ALA A 202 -21.82 -1.84 9.21
CA ALA A 202 -20.45 -2.33 9.15
C ALA A 202 -20.37 -3.65 8.39
N GLY A 203 -19.54 -3.74 7.37
CA GLY A 203 -19.17 -5.00 6.74
C GLY A 203 -18.25 -5.86 7.64
N PRO A 204 -17.90 -7.07 7.23
CA PRO A 204 -16.99 -7.93 7.96
C PRO A 204 -15.64 -7.23 8.24
N ASN A 205 -15.11 -7.38 9.45
CA ASN A 205 -13.81 -6.83 9.85
C ASN A 205 -13.69 -5.29 9.75
N THR A 206 -14.81 -4.58 9.83
CA THR A 206 -14.82 -3.10 9.83
C THR A 206 -13.94 -2.54 10.94
N ASN A 207 -13.13 -1.57 10.60
CA ASN A 207 -12.38 -0.74 11.55
C ASN A 207 -13.32 0.15 12.37
N HIS A 208 -13.07 0.26 13.66
CA HIS A 208 -13.87 1.05 14.58
C HIS A 208 -13.61 2.56 14.51
N ALA A 209 -12.57 3.01 13.81
CA ALA A 209 -12.19 4.43 13.79
C ALA A 209 -13.32 5.33 13.25
N ARG A 210 -14.04 4.90 12.22
CA ARG A 210 -15.16 5.66 11.63
C ARG A 210 -16.42 5.65 12.52
N GLN A 211 -16.69 4.56 13.23
CA GLN A 211 -17.88 4.44 14.07
C GLN A 211 -17.75 5.18 15.42
N ASN A 212 -16.53 5.25 15.98
CA ASN A 212 -16.30 5.79 17.32
C ASN A 212 -16.81 7.24 17.49
N PRO A 213 -16.56 8.19 16.57
CA PRO A 213 -17.11 9.54 16.70
C PRO A 213 -18.64 9.57 16.69
N ILE A 214 -19.28 8.71 15.87
CA ILE A 214 -20.74 8.61 15.80
C ILE A 214 -21.29 8.01 17.09
N ALA A 215 -20.66 6.92 17.58
CA ALA A 215 -21.04 6.30 18.85
C ALA A 215 -20.89 7.28 20.02
N HIS A 216 -19.85 8.11 20.01
CA HIS A 216 -19.65 9.15 21.02
C HIS A 216 -20.73 10.24 20.94
N ALA A 217 -21.06 10.71 19.74
CA ALA A 217 -22.04 11.77 19.53
C ALA A 217 -23.47 11.35 19.91
N PHE A 218 -23.86 10.12 19.62
CA PHE A 218 -25.21 9.62 19.85
C PHE A 218 -25.38 8.80 21.14
N GLY A 219 -24.28 8.40 21.79
CA GLY A 219 -24.30 7.69 23.09
C GLY A 219 -25.19 6.45 23.08
N THR A 220 -26.19 6.40 23.94
CA THR A 220 -27.15 5.28 24.04
C THR A 220 -28.08 5.15 22.83
N ASN A 221 -28.16 6.17 21.99
CA ASN A 221 -28.95 6.18 20.76
C ASN A 221 -28.15 5.66 19.54
N PHE A 222 -26.93 5.17 19.75
CA PHE A 222 -26.11 4.55 18.71
C PHE A 222 -26.34 3.04 18.65
N THR A 223 -26.37 2.50 17.43
CA THR A 223 -26.45 1.05 17.18
C THR A 223 -25.48 0.68 16.09
N LEU A 224 -24.65 -0.34 16.33
CA LEU A 224 -23.84 -1.00 15.30
C LEU A 224 -24.66 -2.12 14.69
N TYR A 225 -24.78 -2.13 13.36
CA TYR A 225 -25.45 -3.17 12.60
C TYR A 225 -24.44 -3.86 11.67
N SER A 226 -24.21 -5.15 11.85
CA SER A 226 -23.27 -5.93 11.04
C SER A 226 -23.93 -6.41 9.75
N LEU A 227 -23.31 -6.11 8.63
CA LEU A 227 -23.66 -6.64 7.31
C LEU A 227 -22.92 -7.96 7.07
N PRO A 228 -23.49 -8.86 6.25
CA PRO A 228 -22.85 -10.13 5.91
C PRO A 228 -21.63 -9.98 5.00
N ASP A 229 -21.58 -8.89 4.23
CA ASP A 229 -20.61 -8.62 3.19
C ASP A 229 -20.42 -7.09 3.00
N TRP A 230 -19.64 -6.71 2.00
CA TRP A 230 -19.38 -5.30 1.63
C TRP A 230 -20.23 -4.83 0.44
N GLU A 231 -21.25 -5.61 0.03
CA GLU A 231 -22.06 -5.31 -1.14
C GLU A 231 -23.03 -4.13 -0.89
N ALA A 232 -23.10 -3.22 -1.85
CA ALA A 232 -24.05 -2.09 -1.82
C ALA A 232 -25.50 -2.57 -1.67
N THR A 233 -25.84 -3.71 -2.29
CA THR A 233 -27.17 -4.33 -2.19
C THR A 233 -27.51 -4.73 -0.76
N SER A 234 -26.55 -5.31 -0.02
CA SER A 234 -26.74 -5.69 1.38
C SER A 234 -26.97 -4.45 2.26
N ALA A 235 -26.18 -3.42 2.06
CA ALA A 235 -26.32 -2.14 2.75
C ALA A 235 -27.67 -1.47 2.47
N TYR A 236 -28.10 -1.42 1.19
CA TYR A 236 -29.38 -0.88 0.77
C TYR A 236 -30.58 -1.62 1.42
N GLN A 237 -30.58 -2.96 1.37
CA GLN A 237 -31.64 -3.79 1.95
C GLN A 237 -31.72 -3.59 3.48
N ALA A 238 -30.58 -3.55 4.15
CA ALA A 238 -30.51 -3.30 5.58
C ALA A 238 -31.04 -1.89 5.93
N SER A 239 -30.61 -0.86 5.19
CA SER A 239 -31.06 0.52 5.39
C SER A 239 -32.58 0.67 5.22
N LEU A 240 -33.12 0.10 4.13
CA LEU A 240 -34.56 0.13 3.85
C LEU A 240 -35.38 -0.54 4.95
N ARG A 241 -34.94 -1.71 5.43
CA ARG A 241 -35.59 -2.42 6.53
C ARG A 241 -35.54 -1.61 7.83
N LEU A 242 -34.36 -1.13 8.20
CA LEU A 242 -34.17 -0.38 9.43
C LEU A 242 -35.03 0.89 9.48
N LEU A 243 -35.08 1.67 8.39
CA LEU A 243 -35.92 2.88 8.31
C LEU A 243 -37.41 2.58 8.32
N THR A 244 -37.82 1.38 7.83
CA THR A 244 -39.21 0.96 7.87
C THR A 244 -39.64 0.48 9.25
N GLU A 245 -38.76 -0.22 9.97
CA GLU A 245 -39.01 -0.81 11.29
C GLU A 245 -38.91 0.22 12.42
N ASP A 246 -38.01 1.22 12.27
CA ASP A 246 -37.73 2.23 13.30
C ASP A 246 -37.69 3.65 12.71
N PRO A 247 -38.79 4.38 12.74
CA PRO A 247 -38.84 5.76 12.25
C PRO A 247 -38.11 6.77 13.14
N THR A 248 -37.52 6.35 14.27
CA THR A 248 -36.70 7.23 15.11
C THR A 248 -35.24 7.32 14.63
N ILE A 249 -34.86 6.53 13.64
CA ILE A 249 -33.53 6.61 13.04
C ILE A 249 -33.39 7.93 12.29
N SER A 250 -32.46 8.75 12.72
CA SER A 250 -32.14 10.05 12.11
C SER A 250 -30.84 10.04 11.31
N LEU A 251 -30.00 9.03 11.52
CA LEU A 251 -28.72 8.86 10.81
C LEU A 251 -28.48 7.39 10.50
N ILE A 252 -28.21 7.09 9.25
CA ILE A 252 -27.56 5.86 8.83
C ILE A 252 -26.19 6.24 8.28
N ALA A 253 -25.13 5.69 8.87
CA ALA A 253 -23.77 5.84 8.40
C ALA A 253 -23.25 4.50 7.88
N LEU A 254 -22.48 4.55 6.83
CA LEU A 254 -21.93 3.39 6.14
C LEU A 254 -20.42 3.35 6.35
N ALA A 255 -19.88 2.15 6.48
CA ALA A 255 -18.45 1.97 6.72
C ALA A 255 -17.61 2.27 5.48
N ASP A 256 -18.20 2.20 4.28
CA ASP A 256 -17.53 2.41 3.00
C ASP A 256 -18.44 3.18 2.03
N ASP A 257 -17.86 4.00 1.17
CA ASP A 257 -18.57 4.79 0.16
C ASP A 257 -19.11 3.94 -1.00
N SER A 258 -18.56 2.75 -1.22
CA SER A 258 -19.09 1.79 -2.19
C SER A 258 -20.46 1.22 -1.78
N GLN A 259 -20.82 1.34 -0.50
CA GLN A 259 -22.10 0.89 0.05
C GLN A 259 -23.20 1.97 -0.01
N ALA A 260 -22.83 3.22 -0.29
CA ALA A 260 -23.75 4.35 -0.33
C ALA A 260 -24.48 4.43 -1.68
#